data_629f09ee919a2bb2a2abde9b073b2c3b
#
_entry.id   629f09ee919a2bb2a2abde9b073b2c3b
#
_cell.length_a   1.000
_cell.length_b   1.000
_cell.length_c   1.000
_cell.angle_alpha   90.00
_cell.angle_beta   90.00
_cell.angle_gamma   90.00
#
_symmetry.space_group_name_H-M   'P 1'
#
loop_
_entity.id
_entity.type
_entity.pdbx_description
1 polymer ?
#
loop_
_entity_poly.entity_id
_entity_poly.type
_entity_poly.pdbx_seq_one_letter_code
_entity_poly.pdbx_strand_id
1 'polypeptide(L)'
;MLSTATTNPVIVAKFGGTSVADYAAMCRSANIVIANPRTKIVLISACSGVTNLLVALAKGISDIILRQQHLQQLTTTHQQILDQLQHPHAVSGAIYTLLDDIASASAQAAIASSPQLTDKLVSHGELLSTFLFSQILVEMNAAAMRFDIRDVMRTDDQFGKAIPQPALIRQLAQQHLVPLIDTQIVVSQGFIGRDELGNTTTLGRGGSDYSAALIAEAVDATTLEIWTDVPGMYTTDPRITAAAKPIKEISFSEASEMANFGAKILHPSTLVPAIRHQIPVFIGSSTAPQQGGTWIRKTVNQAPLFRALALRGNQTMVTLTSLNMFQAYGFLAEVFRILAEHKISVDLITTSEVSVSLTLDQTDTGGGAPTLPLAAVEQLNQLCRVDIEQGLSLVALIGNHMSDSKGSAKHIFGALDAYNLRLICYGASPHNLCFLVNEADAKSVITTLHQQLLE
;
A
#
# COMPACT_ATOMS: atom_id res chain seq x y z
N MET A 1 38.16 -16.66 -9.16
CA MET A 1 37.45 -16.14 -10.32
C MET A 1 36.01 -16.59 -10.20
N LEU A 2 35.15 -15.77 -9.61
CA LEU A 2 33.70 -16.02 -9.56
C LEU A 2 33.15 -15.64 -10.92
N SER A 3 32.64 -16.63 -11.64
CA SER A 3 31.90 -16.45 -12.89
C SER A 3 30.75 -15.48 -12.65
N THR A 4 30.83 -14.27 -13.18
CA THR A 4 29.67 -13.40 -13.33
C THR A 4 28.78 -14.01 -14.40
N ALA A 5 27.90 -14.93 -13.97
CA ALA A 5 26.78 -15.31 -14.82
C ALA A 5 26.01 -14.00 -15.10
N THR A 6 26.04 -13.56 -16.33
CA THR A 6 25.19 -12.48 -16.85
C THR A 6 23.76 -12.99 -16.77
N THR A 7 23.12 -12.82 -15.60
CA THR A 7 21.71 -13.10 -15.48
C THR A 7 20.95 -12.16 -16.40
N ASN A 8 20.14 -12.70 -17.28
CA ASN A 8 19.26 -11.89 -18.11
C ASN A 8 18.45 -10.94 -17.22
N PRO A 9 18.31 -9.66 -17.60
CA PRO A 9 17.61 -8.70 -16.78
C PRO A 9 16.15 -9.14 -16.57
N VAL A 10 15.76 -9.33 -15.31
CA VAL A 10 14.42 -9.78 -14.89
C VAL A 10 13.62 -8.59 -14.41
N ILE A 11 12.41 -8.43 -14.91
CA ILE A 11 11.41 -7.49 -14.41
C ILE A 11 10.32 -8.27 -13.69
N VAL A 12 10.00 -7.80 -12.48
CA VAL A 12 8.80 -8.21 -11.73
C VAL A 12 7.76 -7.13 -11.93
N ALA A 13 6.60 -7.48 -12.50
CA ALA A 13 5.48 -6.57 -12.74
C ALA A 13 4.30 -6.93 -11.82
N LYS A 14 3.70 -5.93 -11.20
CA LYS A 14 2.48 -6.10 -10.40
C LYS A 14 1.33 -5.32 -11.03
N PHE A 15 0.17 -5.94 -11.12
CA PHE A 15 -1.06 -5.31 -11.60
C PHE A 15 -2.10 -5.22 -10.48
N GLY A 16 -2.60 -3.99 -10.24
CA GLY A 16 -3.65 -3.71 -9.26
C GLY A 16 -5.03 -4.20 -9.69
N GLY A 17 -6.00 -4.20 -8.77
CA GLY A 17 -7.35 -4.71 -9.04
C GLY A 17 -8.07 -4.02 -10.19
N THR A 18 -7.87 -2.72 -10.40
CA THR A 18 -8.42 -1.97 -11.54
C THR A 18 -7.79 -2.39 -12.87
N SER A 19 -6.53 -2.84 -12.85
CA SER A 19 -5.80 -3.35 -14.02
C SER A 19 -6.28 -4.73 -14.46
N VAL A 20 -7.04 -5.43 -13.63
CA VAL A 20 -7.58 -6.79 -13.85
C VAL A 20 -9.07 -6.88 -13.52
N ALA A 21 -9.78 -5.75 -13.58
CA ALA A 21 -11.19 -5.65 -13.17
C ALA A 21 -12.13 -6.50 -14.04
N ASP A 22 -11.83 -6.64 -15.31
CA ASP A 22 -12.60 -7.35 -16.33
C ASP A 22 -11.68 -7.94 -17.42
N TYR A 23 -12.25 -8.66 -18.36
CA TYR A 23 -11.51 -9.26 -19.48
C TYR A 23 -10.72 -8.22 -20.30
N ALA A 24 -11.32 -7.08 -20.61
CA ALA A 24 -10.66 -6.03 -21.40
C ALA A 24 -9.48 -5.41 -20.64
N ALA A 25 -9.62 -5.19 -19.33
CA ALA A 25 -8.54 -4.73 -18.46
C ALA A 25 -7.40 -5.77 -18.38
N MET A 26 -7.73 -7.05 -18.24
CA MET A 26 -6.75 -8.13 -18.24
C MET A 26 -6.00 -8.21 -19.59
N CYS A 27 -6.69 -8.06 -20.71
CA CYS A 27 -6.05 -8.04 -22.03
C CYS A 27 -5.10 -6.84 -22.19
N ARG A 28 -5.47 -5.64 -21.70
CA ARG A 28 -4.56 -4.49 -21.71
C ARG A 28 -3.30 -4.76 -20.87
N SER A 29 -3.47 -5.31 -19.68
CA SER A 29 -2.37 -5.69 -18.79
C SER A 29 -1.49 -6.79 -19.39
N ALA A 30 -2.08 -7.79 -20.03
CA ALA A 30 -1.35 -8.84 -20.75
C ALA A 30 -0.51 -8.27 -21.90
N ASN A 31 -1.04 -7.31 -22.66
CA ASN A 31 -0.27 -6.61 -23.70
C ASN A 31 0.97 -5.89 -23.14
N ILE A 32 0.86 -5.26 -21.95
CA ILE A 32 2.01 -4.63 -21.30
C ILE A 32 3.09 -5.68 -20.97
N VAL A 33 2.67 -6.83 -20.44
CA VAL A 33 3.58 -7.94 -20.13
C VAL A 33 4.30 -8.45 -21.38
N ILE A 34 3.55 -8.72 -22.44
CA ILE A 34 4.08 -9.29 -23.70
C ILE A 34 5.00 -8.30 -24.42
N ALA A 35 4.70 -6.99 -24.33
CA ALA A 35 5.51 -5.95 -24.97
C ALA A 35 6.94 -5.87 -24.42
N ASN A 36 7.21 -6.38 -23.23
CA ASN A 36 8.55 -6.38 -22.65
C ASN A 36 9.03 -7.81 -22.34
N PRO A 37 9.90 -8.41 -23.15
CA PRO A 37 10.35 -9.78 -22.96
C PRO A 37 11.16 -10.03 -21.69
N ARG A 38 11.58 -8.95 -20.99
CA ARG A 38 12.24 -9.02 -19.67
C ARG A 38 11.26 -9.17 -18.53
N THR A 39 9.95 -8.95 -18.75
CA THR A 39 8.92 -9.19 -17.74
C THR A 39 8.74 -10.70 -17.58
N LYS A 40 9.27 -11.25 -16.48
CA LYS A 40 9.32 -12.69 -16.24
C LYS A 40 8.41 -13.14 -15.11
N ILE A 41 8.11 -12.26 -14.17
CA ILE A 41 7.22 -12.56 -13.05
C ILE A 41 6.12 -11.49 -13.01
N VAL A 42 4.88 -11.95 -12.92
CA VAL A 42 3.70 -11.10 -12.89
C VAL A 42 2.87 -11.42 -11.65
N LEU A 43 2.73 -10.46 -10.75
CA LEU A 43 1.87 -10.59 -9.58
C LEU A 43 0.54 -9.88 -9.81
N ILE A 44 -0.54 -10.60 -9.55
CA ILE A 44 -1.91 -10.15 -9.82
C ILE A 44 -2.66 -9.97 -8.50
N SER A 45 -3.33 -8.83 -8.35
CA SER A 45 -4.30 -8.60 -7.29
C SER A 45 -5.66 -9.23 -7.64
N ALA A 46 -6.55 -9.34 -6.66
CA ALA A 46 -7.95 -9.64 -6.92
C ALA A 46 -8.59 -8.64 -7.89
N CYS A 47 -9.58 -9.05 -8.68
CA CYS A 47 -10.37 -8.15 -9.51
C CYS A 47 -10.99 -7.03 -8.67
N SER A 48 -11.19 -5.86 -9.29
CA SER A 48 -11.74 -4.68 -8.60
C SER A 48 -13.04 -5.01 -7.86
N GLY A 49 -13.13 -4.63 -6.58
CA GLY A 49 -14.31 -4.87 -5.73
C GLY A 49 -14.38 -6.26 -5.09
N VAL A 50 -13.69 -7.27 -5.63
CA VAL A 50 -13.74 -8.66 -5.13
C VAL A 50 -13.22 -8.76 -3.69
N THR A 51 -12.12 -8.12 -3.36
CA THR A 51 -11.58 -8.12 -1.99
C THR A 51 -12.60 -7.59 -0.98
N ASN A 52 -13.35 -6.54 -1.31
CA ASN A 52 -14.38 -5.98 -0.42
C ASN A 52 -15.52 -6.98 -0.16
N LEU A 53 -15.95 -7.71 -1.19
CA LEU A 53 -16.97 -8.75 -1.05
C LEU A 53 -16.48 -9.89 -0.16
N LEU A 54 -15.24 -10.33 -0.37
CA LEU A 54 -14.63 -11.41 0.44
C LEU A 54 -14.44 -10.99 1.90
N VAL A 55 -14.01 -9.75 2.15
CA VAL A 55 -13.91 -9.19 3.51
C VAL A 55 -15.28 -9.10 4.17
N ALA A 56 -16.33 -8.70 3.44
CA ALA A 56 -17.69 -8.69 3.97
C ALA A 56 -18.15 -10.10 4.34
N LEU A 57 -17.93 -11.09 3.49
CA LEU A 57 -18.23 -12.50 3.78
C LEU A 57 -17.46 -13.03 4.99
N ALA A 58 -16.20 -12.67 5.12
CA ALA A 58 -15.31 -13.09 6.22
C ALA A 58 -15.72 -12.51 7.58
N LYS A 59 -16.40 -11.35 7.61
CA LYS A 59 -16.96 -10.77 8.84
C LYS A 59 -18.13 -11.57 9.40
N GLY A 60 -18.66 -12.55 8.65
CA GLY A 60 -19.72 -13.43 9.09
C GLY A 60 -21.11 -12.85 8.86
N ILE A 61 -21.58 -12.84 7.62
CA ILE A 61 -22.95 -12.42 7.27
C ILE A 61 -23.92 -13.53 7.67
N SER A 62 -24.71 -13.32 8.72
CA SER A 62 -25.72 -14.25 9.20
C SER A 62 -26.98 -14.26 8.30
N ASP A 63 -27.31 -13.15 7.64
CA ASP A 63 -28.37 -13.07 6.66
C ASP A 63 -28.03 -13.89 5.42
N ILE A 64 -28.78 -14.97 5.21
CA ILE A 64 -28.58 -15.91 4.10
C ILE A 64 -28.79 -15.22 2.75
N ILE A 65 -29.75 -14.34 2.63
CA ILE A 65 -30.08 -13.66 1.36
C ILE A 65 -28.95 -12.72 0.99
N LEU A 66 -28.48 -11.89 1.92
CA LEU A 66 -27.38 -10.96 1.71
C LEU A 66 -26.08 -11.71 1.40
N ARG A 67 -25.79 -12.82 2.10
CA ARG A 67 -24.63 -13.67 1.82
C ARG A 67 -24.69 -14.25 0.40
N GLN A 68 -25.85 -14.76 -0.02
CA GLN A 68 -26.04 -15.27 -1.38
C GLN A 68 -25.88 -14.19 -2.45
N GLN A 69 -26.31 -12.95 -2.20
CA GLN A 69 -26.11 -11.83 -3.10
C GLN A 69 -24.61 -11.55 -3.32
N HIS A 70 -23.80 -11.56 -2.25
CA HIS A 70 -22.34 -11.38 -2.36
C HIS A 70 -21.69 -12.53 -3.13
N LEU A 71 -22.07 -13.78 -2.86
CA LEU A 71 -21.57 -14.96 -3.59
C LEU A 71 -21.97 -14.90 -5.08
N GLN A 72 -23.22 -14.51 -5.38
CA GLN A 72 -23.66 -14.34 -6.75
C GLN A 72 -22.89 -13.25 -7.48
N GLN A 73 -22.59 -12.14 -6.82
CA GLN A 73 -21.79 -11.05 -7.41
C GLN A 73 -20.35 -11.52 -7.70
N LEU A 74 -19.73 -12.28 -6.79
CA LEU A 74 -18.41 -12.90 -7.03
C LEU A 74 -18.44 -13.83 -8.22
N THR A 75 -19.43 -14.72 -8.29
CA THR A 75 -19.61 -15.66 -9.40
C THR A 75 -19.81 -14.91 -10.71
N THR A 76 -20.68 -13.91 -10.73
CA THR A 76 -20.98 -13.13 -11.94
C THR A 76 -19.73 -12.42 -12.48
N THR A 77 -18.94 -11.79 -11.58
CA THR A 77 -17.70 -11.09 -11.98
C THR A 77 -16.73 -12.03 -12.69
N HIS A 78 -16.49 -13.23 -12.14
CA HIS A 78 -15.53 -14.16 -12.71
C HIS A 78 -16.09 -14.91 -13.93
N GLN A 79 -17.39 -15.19 -13.94
CA GLN A 79 -18.08 -15.81 -15.09
C GLN A 79 -18.03 -14.89 -16.30
N GLN A 80 -18.25 -13.59 -16.15
CA GLN A 80 -18.19 -12.62 -17.25
C GLN A 80 -16.79 -12.58 -17.91
N ILE A 81 -15.73 -12.82 -17.17
CA ILE A 81 -14.36 -12.93 -17.73
C ILE A 81 -14.19 -14.29 -18.40
N LEU A 82 -14.63 -15.36 -17.73
CA LEU A 82 -14.52 -16.73 -18.19
C LEU A 82 -15.21 -16.93 -19.55
N ASP A 83 -16.39 -16.35 -19.73
CA ASP A 83 -17.19 -16.44 -20.95
C ASP A 83 -16.54 -15.77 -22.17
N GLN A 84 -15.58 -14.88 -21.95
CA GLN A 84 -14.84 -14.20 -23.02
C GLN A 84 -13.54 -14.92 -23.40
N LEU A 85 -13.11 -15.94 -22.65
CA LEU A 85 -11.95 -16.75 -22.99
C LEU A 85 -12.24 -17.62 -24.23
N GLN A 86 -11.22 -17.86 -25.05
CA GLN A 86 -11.33 -18.78 -26.21
C GLN A 86 -11.40 -20.25 -25.74
N HIS A 87 -10.68 -20.57 -24.65
CA HIS A 87 -10.60 -21.92 -24.09
C HIS A 87 -10.98 -21.94 -22.59
N PRO A 88 -12.24 -21.58 -22.22
CA PRO A 88 -12.64 -21.47 -20.83
C PRO A 88 -12.49 -22.76 -20.04
N HIS A 89 -12.63 -23.92 -20.70
CA HIS A 89 -12.52 -25.23 -20.05
C HIS A 89 -11.14 -25.49 -19.42
N ALA A 90 -10.09 -24.80 -19.86
CA ALA A 90 -8.75 -24.94 -19.30
C ALA A 90 -8.68 -24.52 -17.82
N VAL A 91 -9.55 -23.58 -17.40
CA VAL A 91 -9.50 -22.99 -16.03
C VAL A 91 -10.86 -23.03 -15.31
N SER A 92 -11.97 -23.30 -16.00
CA SER A 92 -13.32 -23.25 -15.41
C SER A 92 -13.48 -24.18 -14.20
N GLY A 93 -12.95 -25.40 -14.26
CA GLY A 93 -13.01 -26.34 -13.13
C GLY A 93 -12.33 -25.78 -11.86
N ALA A 94 -11.17 -25.18 -12.00
CA ALA A 94 -10.45 -24.56 -10.89
C ALA A 94 -11.22 -23.33 -10.34
N ILE A 95 -11.79 -22.51 -11.23
CA ILE A 95 -12.57 -21.33 -10.86
C ILE A 95 -13.82 -21.74 -10.04
N TYR A 96 -14.59 -22.73 -10.51
CA TYR A 96 -15.78 -23.19 -9.79
C TYR A 96 -15.43 -23.83 -8.45
N THR A 97 -14.35 -24.63 -8.37
CA THR A 97 -13.87 -25.17 -7.09
C THR A 97 -13.56 -24.06 -6.09
N LEU A 98 -12.88 -22.99 -6.51
CA LEU A 98 -12.58 -21.86 -5.64
C LEU A 98 -13.84 -21.10 -5.21
N LEU A 99 -14.84 -20.96 -6.09
CA LEU A 99 -16.13 -20.33 -5.75
C LEU A 99 -16.92 -21.18 -4.74
N ASP A 100 -16.90 -22.51 -4.87
CA ASP A 100 -17.51 -23.43 -3.90
C ASP A 100 -16.78 -23.38 -2.55
N ASP A 101 -15.45 -23.29 -2.54
CA ASP A 101 -14.66 -23.10 -1.32
C ASP A 101 -15.00 -21.77 -0.62
N ILE A 102 -15.19 -20.68 -1.37
CA ILE A 102 -15.66 -19.40 -0.82
C ILE A 102 -17.06 -19.55 -0.20
N ALA A 103 -17.98 -20.22 -0.88
CA ALA A 103 -19.34 -20.44 -0.39
C ALA A 103 -19.31 -21.22 0.94
N SER A 104 -18.55 -22.31 0.99
CA SER A 104 -18.38 -23.14 2.18
C SER A 104 -17.74 -22.35 3.34
N ALA A 105 -16.62 -21.66 3.07
CA ALA A 105 -15.91 -20.87 4.08
C ALA A 105 -16.74 -19.67 4.59
N SER A 106 -17.55 -19.03 3.73
CA SER A 106 -18.47 -17.97 4.13
C SER A 106 -19.58 -18.46 5.05
N ALA A 107 -20.07 -19.71 4.84
CA ALA A 107 -21.05 -20.32 5.73
C ALA A 107 -20.42 -20.62 7.12
N GLN A 108 -19.16 -21.04 7.15
CA GLN A 108 -18.42 -21.21 8.41
C GLN A 108 -18.22 -19.87 9.12
N ALA A 109 -17.83 -18.80 8.40
CA ALA A 109 -17.64 -17.47 8.98
C ALA A 109 -18.95 -16.90 9.56
N ALA A 110 -20.10 -17.22 8.97
CA ALA A 110 -21.42 -16.82 9.49
C ALA A 110 -21.75 -17.47 10.85
N ILE A 111 -21.14 -18.60 11.18
CA ILE A 111 -21.30 -19.29 12.47
C ILE A 111 -20.22 -18.76 13.44
N ALA A 112 -18.96 -18.79 13.01
CA ALA A 112 -17.83 -18.35 13.81
C ALA A 112 -16.70 -17.83 12.88
N SER A 113 -16.48 -16.53 12.88
CA SER A 113 -15.37 -15.92 12.15
C SER A 113 -14.07 -16.02 12.98
N SER A 114 -12.94 -16.15 12.27
CA SER A 114 -11.59 -16.08 12.87
C SER A 114 -10.64 -15.35 11.93
N PRO A 115 -9.53 -14.77 12.43
CA PRO A 115 -8.53 -14.15 11.58
C PRO A 115 -7.97 -15.11 10.51
N GLN A 116 -7.71 -16.37 10.86
CA GLN A 116 -7.27 -17.40 9.93
C GLN A 116 -8.30 -17.69 8.81
N LEU A 117 -9.59 -17.80 9.17
CA LEU A 117 -10.66 -18.01 8.19
C LEU A 117 -10.83 -16.78 7.30
N THR A 118 -10.62 -15.58 7.84
CA THR A 118 -10.60 -14.34 7.09
C THR A 118 -9.51 -14.35 6.03
N ASP A 119 -8.28 -14.67 6.39
CA ASP A 119 -7.16 -14.74 5.46
C ASP A 119 -7.40 -15.79 4.37
N LYS A 120 -7.92 -16.96 4.74
CA LYS A 120 -8.32 -17.99 3.79
C LYS A 120 -9.35 -17.46 2.80
N LEU A 121 -10.43 -16.83 3.26
CA LEU A 121 -11.47 -16.28 2.40
C LEU A 121 -10.95 -15.20 1.46
N VAL A 122 -10.23 -14.24 2.01
CA VAL A 122 -9.77 -13.07 1.23
C VAL A 122 -8.75 -13.48 0.16
N SER A 123 -7.93 -14.50 0.42
CA SER A 123 -6.93 -15.01 -0.52
C SER A 123 -7.51 -15.54 -1.84
N HIS A 124 -8.77 -15.94 -1.85
CA HIS A 124 -9.42 -16.47 -3.05
C HIS A 124 -9.52 -15.44 -4.18
N GLY A 125 -9.53 -14.15 -3.86
CA GLY A 125 -9.59 -13.11 -4.88
C GLY A 125 -8.39 -13.17 -5.83
N GLU A 126 -7.18 -13.26 -5.29
CA GLU A 126 -5.95 -13.39 -6.06
C GLU A 126 -5.80 -14.76 -6.71
N LEU A 127 -6.29 -15.82 -6.07
CA LEU A 127 -6.31 -17.15 -6.65
C LEU A 127 -7.18 -17.19 -7.91
N LEU A 128 -8.37 -16.62 -7.87
CA LEU A 128 -9.30 -16.56 -9.01
C LEU A 128 -8.72 -15.73 -10.16
N SER A 129 -8.26 -14.51 -9.87
CA SER A 129 -7.75 -13.60 -10.90
C SER A 129 -6.51 -14.14 -11.63
N THR A 130 -5.62 -14.88 -10.93
CA THR A 130 -4.42 -15.45 -11.55
C THR A 130 -4.71 -16.60 -12.49
N PHE A 131 -5.74 -17.40 -12.27
CA PHE A 131 -6.17 -18.42 -13.23
C PHE A 131 -6.63 -17.78 -14.54
N LEU A 132 -7.48 -16.74 -14.45
CA LEU A 132 -7.99 -16.04 -15.63
C LEU A 132 -6.87 -15.32 -16.40
N PHE A 133 -6.03 -14.58 -15.68
CA PHE A 133 -4.95 -13.82 -16.32
C PHE A 133 -3.90 -14.72 -16.99
N SER A 134 -3.53 -15.83 -16.35
CA SER A 134 -2.60 -16.78 -16.97
C SER A 134 -3.17 -17.40 -18.24
N GLN A 135 -4.47 -17.72 -18.27
CA GLN A 135 -5.15 -18.25 -19.46
C GLN A 135 -5.18 -17.23 -20.59
N ILE A 136 -5.45 -15.95 -20.29
CA ILE A 136 -5.42 -14.87 -21.29
C ILE A 136 -4.02 -14.75 -21.92
N LEU A 137 -2.95 -14.80 -21.14
CA LEU A 137 -1.58 -14.77 -21.69
C LEU A 137 -1.32 -15.95 -22.62
N VAL A 138 -1.77 -17.17 -22.26
CA VAL A 138 -1.64 -18.36 -23.08
C VAL A 138 -2.42 -18.20 -24.40
N GLU A 139 -3.65 -17.69 -24.35
CA GLU A 139 -4.48 -17.42 -25.54
C GLU A 139 -3.89 -16.33 -26.45
N MET A 140 -3.08 -15.43 -25.88
CA MET A 140 -2.29 -14.44 -26.62
C MET A 140 -0.94 -15.00 -27.11
N ASN A 141 -0.75 -16.33 -27.09
CA ASN A 141 0.47 -17.04 -27.50
C ASN A 141 1.72 -16.69 -26.68
N ALA A 142 1.58 -16.24 -25.44
CA ALA A 142 2.69 -16.07 -24.53
C ALA A 142 3.00 -17.40 -23.83
N ALA A 143 4.28 -17.72 -23.67
CA ALA A 143 4.72 -18.86 -22.85
C ALA A 143 4.55 -18.51 -21.38
N ALA A 144 3.33 -18.66 -20.86
CA ALA A 144 2.97 -18.28 -19.50
C ALA A 144 2.49 -19.50 -18.69
N MET A 145 2.78 -19.48 -17.39
CA MET A 145 2.28 -20.46 -16.43
C MET A 145 1.83 -19.81 -15.15
N ARG A 146 0.85 -20.41 -14.48
CA ARG A 146 0.45 -20.03 -13.13
C ARG A 146 1.36 -20.73 -12.11
N PHE A 147 1.77 -19.97 -11.09
CA PHE A 147 2.53 -20.45 -9.94
C PHE A 147 1.81 -20.04 -8.65
N ASP A 148 1.76 -20.92 -7.65
CA ASP A 148 1.19 -20.57 -6.35
C ASP A 148 2.25 -19.90 -5.48
N ILE A 149 2.08 -18.60 -5.21
CA ILE A 149 3.07 -17.80 -4.47
C ILE A 149 3.32 -18.34 -3.05
N ARG A 150 2.36 -19.06 -2.47
CA ARG A 150 2.46 -19.62 -1.12
C ARG A 150 3.57 -20.67 -1.00
N ASP A 151 4.06 -21.21 -2.11
CA ASP A 151 5.21 -22.11 -2.13
C ASP A 151 6.54 -21.38 -1.88
N VAL A 152 6.55 -20.06 -2.05
CA VAL A 152 7.71 -19.18 -1.85
C VAL A 152 7.47 -18.15 -0.73
N MET A 153 6.30 -17.50 -0.72
CA MET A 153 5.98 -16.44 0.24
C MET A 153 5.70 -17.04 1.63
N ARG A 154 6.73 -17.07 2.46
CA ARG A 154 6.66 -17.55 3.85
C ARG A 154 6.50 -16.41 4.83
N THR A 155 5.63 -16.60 5.82
CA THR A 155 5.29 -15.60 6.82
C THR A 155 5.19 -16.25 8.21
N ASP A 156 5.03 -15.41 9.24
CA ASP A 156 4.50 -15.87 10.54
C ASP A 156 2.97 -16.11 10.46
N ASP A 157 2.36 -16.38 11.61
CA ASP A 157 0.95 -16.68 11.81
C ASP A 157 0.12 -15.47 12.28
N GLN A 158 0.61 -14.22 12.11
CA GLN A 158 -0.15 -13.02 12.42
C GLN A 158 -1.18 -12.73 11.33
N PHE A 159 -2.28 -13.50 11.33
CA PHE A 159 -3.33 -13.38 10.33
C PHE A 159 -3.84 -11.95 10.17
N GLY A 160 -4.09 -11.55 8.92
CA GLY A 160 -4.50 -10.20 8.51
C GLY A 160 -3.35 -9.22 8.31
N LYS A 161 -2.17 -9.44 8.92
CA LYS A 161 -0.96 -8.63 8.78
C LYS A 161 0.30 -9.47 9.03
N ALA A 162 0.39 -10.58 8.34
CA ALA A 162 1.49 -11.53 8.53
C ALA A 162 2.85 -10.92 8.14
N ILE A 163 3.87 -11.23 8.93
CA ILE A 163 5.23 -10.73 8.76
C ILE A 163 5.99 -11.68 7.84
N PRO A 164 6.47 -11.24 6.66
CA PRO A 164 7.25 -12.07 5.75
C PRO A 164 8.61 -12.45 6.34
N GLN A 165 9.15 -13.58 5.89
CA GLN A 165 10.47 -14.10 6.23
C GLN A 165 11.42 -13.98 5.02
N PRO A 166 12.07 -12.80 4.77
CA PRO A 166 12.77 -12.51 3.50
C PRO A 166 13.88 -13.51 3.16
N ALA A 167 14.64 -13.98 4.15
CA ALA A 167 15.70 -14.95 3.91
C ALA A 167 15.17 -16.28 3.37
N LEU A 168 14.07 -16.79 3.95
CA LEU A 168 13.44 -18.02 3.52
C LEU A 168 12.72 -17.84 2.16
N ILE A 169 12.07 -16.69 1.96
CA ILE A 169 11.47 -16.34 0.67
C ILE A 169 12.54 -16.36 -0.43
N ARG A 170 13.70 -15.74 -0.20
CA ARG A 170 14.81 -15.75 -1.15
C ARG A 170 15.28 -17.17 -1.47
N GLN A 171 15.50 -17.99 -0.46
CA GLN A 171 15.91 -19.38 -0.64
C GLN A 171 14.91 -20.17 -1.50
N LEU A 172 13.62 -20.09 -1.19
CA LEU A 172 12.56 -20.79 -1.91
C LEU A 172 12.36 -20.24 -3.32
N ALA A 173 12.48 -18.93 -3.52
CA ALA A 173 12.41 -18.31 -4.85
C ALA A 173 13.54 -18.80 -5.75
N GLN A 174 14.77 -18.89 -5.25
CA GLN A 174 15.90 -19.44 -6.00
C GLN A 174 15.69 -20.92 -6.38
N GLN A 175 15.03 -21.71 -5.53
CA GLN A 175 14.78 -23.13 -5.77
C GLN A 175 13.59 -23.38 -6.71
N HIS A 176 12.50 -22.64 -6.55
CA HIS A 176 11.22 -22.97 -7.18
C HIS A 176 10.79 -21.97 -8.26
N LEU A 177 11.20 -20.70 -8.18
CA LEU A 177 10.74 -19.65 -9.09
C LEU A 177 11.77 -19.32 -10.18
N VAL A 178 13.03 -19.15 -9.81
CA VAL A 178 14.10 -18.76 -10.75
C VAL A 178 14.25 -19.78 -11.90
N PRO A 179 14.19 -21.11 -11.70
CA PRO A 179 14.30 -22.06 -12.83
C PRO A 179 13.17 -21.95 -13.86
N LEU A 180 12.01 -21.38 -13.49
CA LEU A 180 10.85 -21.27 -14.37
C LEU A 180 10.93 -20.04 -15.27
N ILE A 181 11.52 -18.94 -14.80
CA ILE A 181 11.52 -17.65 -15.51
C ILE A 181 12.44 -17.61 -16.74
N ASP A 182 13.31 -18.56 -16.91
CA ASP A 182 14.16 -18.64 -18.12
C ASP A 182 13.35 -18.92 -19.38
N THR A 183 12.30 -19.72 -19.27
CA THR A 183 11.51 -20.19 -20.41
C THR A 183 10.07 -19.66 -20.43
N GLN A 184 9.55 -19.19 -19.28
CA GLN A 184 8.13 -18.84 -19.15
C GLN A 184 7.94 -17.51 -18.41
N ILE A 185 6.78 -16.89 -18.64
CA ILE A 185 6.25 -15.81 -17.81
C ILE A 185 5.51 -16.48 -16.65
N VAL A 186 5.96 -16.24 -15.43
CA VAL A 186 5.33 -16.80 -14.23
C VAL A 186 4.27 -15.82 -13.71
N VAL A 187 3.01 -16.24 -13.75
CA VAL A 187 1.87 -15.48 -13.19
C VAL A 187 1.57 -16.00 -11.79
N SER A 188 1.54 -15.11 -10.82
CA SER A 188 1.35 -15.47 -9.42
C SER A 188 0.48 -14.46 -8.66
N GLN A 189 0.09 -14.82 -7.44
CA GLN A 189 -0.74 -14.00 -6.58
C GLN A 189 0.12 -12.93 -5.88
N GLY A 190 -0.41 -11.72 -5.74
CA GLY A 190 0.05 -10.79 -4.72
C GLY A 190 -0.61 -11.06 -3.37
N PHE A 191 -0.28 -10.29 -2.34
CA PHE A 191 -0.99 -10.18 -1.07
C PHE A 191 -0.93 -11.39 -0.13
N ILE A 192 -0.83 -12.63 -0.63
CA ILE A 192 -0.95 -13.86 0.14
C ILE A 192 0.39 -14.54 0.41
N GLY A 193 0.46 -15.26 1.52
CA GLY A 193 1.58 -16.11 1.91
C GLY A 193 1.12 -17.38 2.63
N ARG A 194 2.08 -18.06 3.28
CA ARG A 194 1.83 -19.27 4.04
C ARG A 194 2.69 -19.29 5.29
N ASP A 195 2.07 -19.65 6.43
CA ASP A 195 2.78 -19.91 7.69
C ASP A 195 3.47 -21.28 7.71
N GLU A 196 4.15 -21.58 8.80
CA GLU A 196 4.87 -22.87 8.99
C GLU A 196 3.92 -24.06 9.08
N LEU A 197 2.68 -23.86 9.52
CA LEU A 197 1.65 -24.91 9.62
C LEU A 197 0.93 -25.15 8.28
N GLY A 198 1.24 -24.40 7.25
CA GLY A 198 0.60 -24.52 5.94
C GLY A 198 -0.67 -23.68 5.76
N ASN A 199 -1.03 -22.86 6.74
CA ASN A 199 -2.20 -21.99 6.63
C ASN A 199 -1.91 -20.80 5.68
N THR A 200 -2.93 -20.40 4.93
CA THR A 200 -2.84 -19.19 4.12
C THR A 200 -2.89 -17.96 5.02
N THR A 201 -1.97 -17.02 4.77
CA THR A 201 -1.85 -15.76 5.49
C THR A 201 -1.97 -14.60 4.51
N THR A 202 -2.27 -13.39 5.01
CA THR A 202 -2.30 -12.16 4.21
C THR A 202 -1.37 -11.10 4.78
N LEU A 203 -0.76 -10.29 3.88
CA LEU A 203 0.24 -9.28 4.24
C LEU A 203 -0.37 -7.92 4.66
N GLY A 204 -1.69 -7.84 4.75
CA GLY A 204 -2.38 -6.61 5.10
C GLY A 204 -2.41 -5.57 3.97
N ARG A 205 -2.67 -4.32 4.33
CA ARG A 205 -2.82 -3.23 3.37
C ARG A 205 -1.57 -3.01 2.50
N GLY A 206 -1.76 -2.81 1.20
CA GLY A 206 -0.63 -2.72 0.25
C GLY A 206 0.09 -4.04 0.02
N GLY A 207 -0.45 -5.16 0.51
CA GLY A 207 0.20 -6.46 0.51
C GLY A 207 0.56 -6.98 -0.88
N SER A 208 -0.20 -6.67 -1.93
CA SER A 208 0.15 -7.08 -3.30
C SER A 208 1.40 -6.36 -3.82
N ASP A 209 1.53 -5.05 -3.55
CA ASP A 209 2.73 -4.27 -3.90
C ASP A 209 3.92 -4.73 -3.08
N TYR A 210 3.68 -5.01 -1.78
CA TYR A 210 4.71 -5.53 -0.89
C TYR A 210 5.19 -6.93 -1.30
N SER A 211 4.29 -7.82 -1.68
CA SER A 211 4.64 -9.14 -2.25
C SER A 211 5.54 -8.99 -3.47
N ALA A 212 5.19 -8.06 -4.39
CA ALA A 212 5.95 -7.84 -5.60
C ALA A 212 7.37 -7.34 -5.30
N ALA A 213 7.52 -6.45 -4.31
CA ALA A 213 8.83 -5.96 -3.87
C ALA A 213 9.67 -7.07 -3.22
N LEU A 214 9.07 -7.93 -2.39
CA LEU A 214 9.75 -9.08 -1.76
C LEU A 214 10.19 -10.11 -2.81
N ILE A 215 9.35 -10.38 -3.81
CA ILE A 215 9.73 -11.29 -4.91
C ILE A 215 10.82 -10.65 -5.79
N ALA A 216 10.72 -9.36 -6.09
CA ALA A 216 11.76 -8.66 -6.84
C ALA A 216 13.13 -8.73 -6.11
N GLU A 217 13.14 -8.53 -4.79
CA GLU A 217 14.32 -8.73 -3.95
C GLU A 217 14.82 -10.18 -3.98
N ALA A 218 13.93 -11.16 -3.88
CA ALA A 218 14.27 -12.58 -3.78
C ALA A 218 14.91 -13.15 -5.07
N VAL A 219 14.52 -12.61 -6.23
CA VAL A 219 15.02 -13.07 -7.55
C VAL A 219 16.09 -12.12 -8.14
N ASP A 220 16.59 -11.15 -7.37
CA ASP A 220 17.54 -10.12 -7.83
C ASP A 220 17.04 -9.40 -9.10
N ALA A 221 15.77 -8.99 -9.11
CA ALA A 221 15.16 -8.31 -10.23
C ALA A 221 15.87 -6.98 -10.55
N THR A 222 15.98 -6.67 -11.84
CA THR A 222 16.57 -5.39 -12.29
C THR A 222 15.59 -4.23 -12.18
N THR A 223 14.28 -4.52 -12.11
CA THR A 223 13.21 -3.51 -12.01
C THR A 223 11.98 -4.15 -11.38
N LEU A 224 11.29 -3.37 -10.56
CA LEU A 224 9.93 -3.62 -10.09
C LEU A 224 8.99 -2.65 -10.79
N GLU A 225 7.97 -3.16 -11.49
CA GLU A 225 6.94 -2.35 -12.13
C GLU A 225 5.62 -2.48 -11.36
N ILE A 226 5.03 -1.35 -10.99
CA ILE A 226 3.71 -1.27 -10.35
C ILE A 226 2.74 -0.61 -11.33
N TRP A 227 1.82 -1.41 -11.87
CA TRP A 227 0.80 -0.98 -12.80
C TRP A 227 -0.53 -0.76 -12.06
N THR A 228 -1.08 0.44 -12.18
CA THR A 228 -2.29 0.90 -11.47
C THR A 228 -3.17 1.70 -12.43
N ASP A 229 -4.17 2.43 -11.92
CA ASP A 229 -5.08 3.29 -12.70
C ASP A 229 -4.55 4.72 -12.91
N VAL A 230 -3.47 5.09 -12.21
CA VAL A 230 -2.87 6.43 -12.32
C VAL A 230 -1.51 6.40 -13.03
N PRO A 231 -1.17 7.45 -13.82
CA PRO A 231 0.07 7.46 -14.61
C PRO A 231 1.32 7.85 -13.79
N GLY A 232 1.41 7.44 -12.52
CA GLY A 232 2.55 7.73 -11.66
C GLY A 232 2.26 8.74 -10.56
N MET A 233 3.32 9.27 -9.94
CA MET A 233 3.23 10.24 -8.84
C MET A 233 3.16 11.67 -9.40
N TYR A 234 2.49 12.55 -8.67
CA TYR A 234 2.29 13.95 -9.03
C TYR A 234 2.79 14.87 -7.92
N THR A 235 3.05 16.12 -8.27
CA THR A 235 3.45 17.16 -7.29
C THR A 235 2.40 17.41 -6.22
N THR A 236 1.15 17.08 -6.47
CA THR A 236 0.05 16.91 -5.52
C THR A 236 -1.07 16.12 -6.20
N ASP A 237 -2.18 15.82 -5.49
CA ASP A 237 -3.34 15.15 -6.08
C ASP A 237 -3.99 16.04 -7.17
N PRO A 238 -4.06 15.59 -8.44
CA PRO A 238 -4.68 16.36 -9.53
C PRO A 238 -6.16 16.69 -9.30
N ARG A 239 -6.84 15.99 -8.39
CA ARG A 239 -8.23 16.27 -7.98
C ARG A 239 -8.33 17.49 -7.05
N ILE A 240 -7.21 17.92 -6.45
CA ILE A 240 -7.15 19.12 -5.60
C ILE A 240 -6.84 20.35 -6.44
N THR A 241 -5.84 20.26 -7.32
CA THR A 241 -5.48 21.34 -8.23
C THR A 241 -5.10 20.82 -9.61
N ALA A 242 -5.64 21.44 -10.65
CA ALA A 242 -5.32 21.11 -12.04
C ALA A 242 -3.87 21.49 -12.44
N ALA A 243 -3.18 22.29 -11.63
CA ALA A 243 -1.78 22.65 -11.81
C ALA A 243 -0.80 21.54 -11.41
N ALA A 244 -1.30 20.45 -10.80
CA ALA A 244 -0.48 19.29 -10.41
C ALA A 244 0.28 18.72 -11.62
N LYS A 245 1.60 18.57 -11.48
CA LYS A 245 2.49 18.11 -12.54
C LYS A 245 2.94 16.66 -12.28
N PRO A 246 3.05 15.81 -13.31
CA PRO A 246 3.59 14.47 -13.16
C PRO A 246 5.08 14.52 -12.80
N ILE A 247 5.50 13.67 -11.87
CA ILE A 247 6.89 13.50 -11.45
C ILE A 247 7.48 12.34 -12.24
N LYS A 248 8.41 12.63 -13.16
CA LYS A 248 9.04 11.60 -13.99
C LYS A 248 10.02 10.73 -13.20
N GLU A 249 10.73 11.33 -12.27
CA GLU A 249 11.75 10.67 -11.46
C GLU A 249 11.79 11.25 -10.05
N ILE A 250 11.89 10.35 -9.04
CA ILE A 250 11.90 10.71 -7.63
C ILE A 250 12.85 9.78 -6.87
N SER A 251 13.49 10.27 -5.81
CA SER A 251 14.34 9.43 -4.95
C SER A 251 13.49 8.52 -4.05
N PHE A 252 14.11 7.43 -3.57
CA PHE A 252 13.47 6.56 -2.58
C PHE A 252 13.07 7.32 -1.32
N SER A 253 13.91 8.27 -0.87
CA SER A 253 13.62 9.07 0.33
C SER A 253 12.37 9.92 0.14
N GLU A 254 12.30 10.70 -0.96
CA GLU A 254 11.13 11.52 -1.28
C GLU A 254 9.86 10.67 -1.48
N ALA A 255 9.97 9.53 -2.18
CA ALA A 255 8.85 8.63 -2.42
C ALA A 255 8.33 7.99 -1.11
N SER A 256 9.23 7.64 -0.18
CA SER A 256 8.86 7.15 1.14
C SER A 256 8.10 8.20 1.95
N GLU A 257 8.55 9.45 1.91
CA GLU A 257 7.83 10.54 2.58
C GLU A 257 6.44 10.74 1.97
N MET A 258 6.33 10.77 0.64
CA MET A 258 5.02 10.88 -0.01
C MET A 258 4.09 9.72 0.37
N ALA A 259 4.59 8.50 0.43
CA ALA A 259 3.82 7.31 0.81
C ALA A 259 3.35 7.38 2.27
N ASN A 260 4.21 7.84 3.18
CA ASN A 260 3.88 7.99 4.60
C ASN A 260 2.84 9.07 4.85
N PHE A 261 2.88 10.17 4.09
CA PHE A 261 2.02 11.33 4.32
C PHE A 261 0.76 11.39 3.45
N GLY A 262 0.37 10.28 2.80
CA GLY A 262 -0.97 10.15 2.22
C GLY A 262 -1.04 10.16 0.69
N ALA A 263 0.09 10.12 -0.01
CA ALA A 263 0.07 9.80 -1.44
C ALA A 263 -0.34 8.32 -1.61
N LYS A 264 -1.61 8.09 -1.97
CA LYS A 264 -2.26 6.76 -2.03
C LYS A 264 -1.75 5.84 -3.14
N ILE A 265 -0.61 6.14 -3.76
CA ILE A 265 -0.11 5.44 -4.95
C ILE A 265 0.70 4.21 -4.55
N LEU A 266 1.47 4.30 -3.46
CA LEU A 266 2.24 3.19 -2.89
C LEU A 266 2.05 3.12 -1.38
N HIS A 267 2.09 1.89 -0.85
CA HIS A 267 2.21 1.70 0.59
C HIS A 267 3.69 1.79 1.01
N PRO A 268 4.04 2.40 2.16
CA PRO A 268 5.44 2.53 2.60
C PRO A 268 6.21 1.21 2.64
N SER A 269 5.56 0.12 3.08
CA SER A 269 6.17 -1.22 3.14
C SER A 269 6.69 -1.73 1.78
N THR A 270 6.07 -1.29 0.68
CA THR A 270 6.47 -1.68 -0.69
C THR A 270 7.88 -1.22 -1.03
N LEU A 271 8.27 -0.05 -0.53
CA LEU A 271 9.58 0.52 -0.84
C LEU A 271 10.73 -0.14 -0.05
N VAL A 272 10.45 -0.74 1.11
CA VAL A 272 11.50 -1.30 2.00
C VAL A 272 12.37 -2.35 1.30
N PRO A 273 11.84 -3.41 0.63
CA PRO A 273 12.67 -4.38 -0.08
C PRO A 273 13.42 -3.74 -1.27
N ALA A 274 12.75 -2.86 -2.03
CA ALA A 274 13.34 -2.17 -3.16
C ALA A 274 14.51 -1.25 -2.75
N ILE A 275 14.36 -0.51 -1.64
CA ILE A 275 15.42 0.32 -1.06
C ILE A 275 16.62 -0.53 -0.63
N ARG A 276 16.35 -1.64 0.08
CA ARG A 276 17.36 -2.53 0.64
C ARG A 276 18.28 -3.12 -0.44
N HIS A 277 17.71 -3.47 -1.60
CA HIS A 277 18.42 -4.02 -2.75
C HIS A 277 18.64 -3.01 -3.89
N GLN A 278 18.24 -1.75 -3.70
CA GLN A 278 18.39 -0.67 -4.68
C GLN A 278 17.74 -0.97 -6.03
N ILE A 279 16.63 -1.72 -6.02
CA ILE A 279 15.86 -2.09 -7.21
C ILE A 279 15.04 -0.87 -7.66
N PRO A 280 15.25 -0.32 -8.87
CA PRO A 280 14.42 0.74 -9.41
C PRO A 280 12.95 0.31 -9.46
N VAL A 281 12.05 1.21 -9.03
CA VAL A 281 10.60 0.97 -9.09
C VAL A 281 10.00 1.90 -10.13
N PHE A 282 9.23 1.35 -11.05
CA PHE A 282 8.42 2.09 -12.01
C PHE A 282 6.95 2.03 -11.61
N ILE A 283 6.27 3.17 -11.66
CA ILE A 283 4.82 3.27 -11.45
C ILE A 283 4.19 3.81 -12.72
N GLY A 284 3.25 3.09 -13.30
CA GLY A 284 2.58 3.50 -14.51
C GLY A 284 1.10 3.12 -14.56
N SER A 285 0.38 3.74 -15.50
CA SER A 285 -1.03 3.44 -15.74
C SER A 285 -1.19 2.24 -16.67
N SER A 286 -1.91 1.21 -16.23
CA SER A 286 -2.29 0.08 -17.08
C SER A 286 -3.36 0.45 -18.13
N THR A 287 -4.08 1.54 -17.94
CA THR A 287 -5.08 2.06 -18.88
C THR A 287 -4.47 2.97 -19.95
N ALA A 288 -3.33 3.60 -19.65
CA ALA A 288 -2.65 4.55 -20.53
C ALA A 288 -1.12 4.40 -20.44
N PRO A 289 -0.54 3.22 -20.76
CA PRO A 289 0.89 2.96 -20.58
C PRO A 289 1.79 3.88 -21.41
N GLN A 290 1.29 4.43 -22.51
CA GLN A 290 1.99 5.39 -23.36
C GLN A 290 2.19 6.77 -22.70
N GLN A 291 1.49 7.11 -21.63
CA GLN A 291 1.67 8.36 -20.90
C GLN A 291 2.95 8.37 -20.06
N GLY A 292 3.66 7.23 -19.98
CA GLY A 292 4.83 7.05 -19.15
C GLY A 292 4.45 6.81 -17.70
N GLY A 293 5.29 7.27 -16.77
CA GLY A 293 5.10 7.02 -15.35
C GLY A 293 6.18 7.68 -14.52
N THR A 294 6.26 7.26 -13.24
CA THR A 294 7.28 7.72 -12.30
C THR A 294 8.31 6.64 -12.04
N TRP A 295 9.58 6.98 -12.17
CA TRP A 295 10.69 6.16 -11.72
C TRP A 295 11.10 6.54 -10.30
N ILE A 296 11.19 5.57 -9.41
CA ILE A 296 11.75 5.72 -8.07
C ILE A 296 13.11 5.06 -8.06
N ARG A 297 14.15 5.82 -7.72
CA ARG A 297 15.55 5.38 -7.78
C ARG A 297 16.36 5.88 -6.59
N LYS A 298 17.52 5.28 -6.37
CA LYS A 298 18.46 5.74 -5.33
C LYS A 298 18.99 7.13 -5.62
N THR A 299 19.41 7.37 -6.87
CA THR A 299 19.94 8.66 -7.34
C THR A 299 19.05 9.18 -8.46
N VAL A 300 18.77 10.47 -8.40
CA VAL A 300 17.93 11.19 -9.35
C VAL A 300 18.70 12.37 -9.93
N ASN A 301 18.39 12.75 -11.17
CA ASN A 301 19.07 13.86 -11.84
C ASN A 301 18.70 15.22 -11.25
N GLN A 302 17.52 15.35 -10.66
CA GLN A 302 17.03 16.58 -10.06
C GLN A 302 16.52 16.30 -8.65
N ALA A 303 17.03 17.04 -7.69
CA ALA A 303 16.58 17.02 -6.29
C ALA A 303 16.14 18.44 -5.88
N PRO A 304 14.95 18.90 -6.31
CA PRO A 304 14.48 20.26 -6.02
C PRO A 304 14.24 20.42 -4.51
N LEU A 305 14.33 21.68 -4.04
CA LEU A 305 14.04 22.02 -2.65
C LEU A 305 12.61 21.64 -2.26
N PHE A 306 11.64 21.89 -3.14
CA PHE A 306 10.25 21.48 -2.99
C PHE A 306 9.87 20.55 -4.14
N ARG A 307 9.44 19.33 -3.81
CA ARG A 307 9.08 18.29 -4.78
C ARG A 307 7.59 18.09 -4.92
N ALA A 308 6.90 17.95 -3.79
CA ALA A 308 5.50 17.59 -3.77
C ALA A 308 4.80 18.02 -2.48
N LEU A 309 3.47 18.05 -2.54
CA LEU A 309 2.57 18.25 -1.41
C LEU A 309 1.67 17.02 -1.27
N ALA A 310 1.63 16.46 -0.06
CA ALA A 310 0.72 15.39 0.30
C ALA A 310 -0.33 15.89 1.29
N LEU A 311 -1.55 15.36 1.18
CA LEU A 311 -2.66 15.68 2.05
C LEU A 311 -3.25 14.40 2.64
N ARG A 312 -3.36 14.35 3.97
CA ARG A 312 -4.04 13.28 4.69
C ARG A 312 -5.12 13.88 5.58
N GLY A 313 -6.38 13.68 5.22
CA GLY A 313 -7.56 14.14 5.97
C GLY A 313 -7.86 13.27 7.20
N ASN A 314 -8.93 13.63 7.91
CA ASN A 314 -9.45 12.88 9.05
C ASN A 314 -8.38 12.68 10.14
N GLN A 315 -7.66 13.74 10.50
CA GLN A 315 -6.66 13.66 11.56
C GLN A 315 -7.26 14.02 12.92
N THR A 316 -6.79 13.32 13.95
CA THR A 316 -7.08 13.63 15.36
C THR A 316 -5.79 14.06 16.03
N MET A 317 -5.80 15.26 16.63
CA MET A 317 -4.73 15.74 17.46
C MET A 317 -5.12 15.56 18.93
N VAL A 318 -4.20 15.04 19.72
CA VAL A 318 -4.33 14.89 21.17
C VAL A 318 -3.26 15.78 21.84
N THR A 319 -3.70 16.70 22.68
CA THR A 319 -2.79 17.54 23.47
C THR A 319 -2.86 17.14 24.96
N LEU A 320 -1.72 16.79 25.50
CA LEU A 320 -1.53 16.37 26.90
C LEU A 320 -0.80 17.49 27.64
N THR A 321 -1.44 18.10 28.63
CA THR A 321 -0.88 19.24 29.36
C THR A 321 -0.70 18.88 30.82
N SER A 322 0.52 19.04 31.36
CA SER A 322 0.81 18.80 32.79
C SER A 322 1.94 19.71 33.28
N LEU A 323 1.68 20.48 34.30
CA LEU A 323 2.73 21.26 35.01
C LEU A 323 3.76 20.34 35.68
N ASN A 324 3.37 19.12 36.04
CA ASN A 324 4.26 18.10 36.60
C ASN A 324 5.26 17.52 35.58
N MET A 325 5.13 17.86 34.31
CA MET A 325 6.07 17.47 33.26
C MET A 325 7.39 18.28 33.34
N PHE A 326 7.33 19.50 33.89
CA PHE A 326 8.49 20.38 34.02
C PHE A 326 9.56 19.74 34.92
N GLN A 327 10.78 19.53 34.37
CA GLN A 327 11.91 18.88 35.03
C GLN A 327 11.62 17.46 35.57
N ALA A 328 10.53 16.80 35.13
CA ALA A 328 10.18 15.46 35.55
C ALA A 328 10.79 14.40 34.62
N TYR A 329 11.18 13.27 35.21
CA TYR A 329 11.66 12.11 34.47
C TYR A 329 10.50 11.14 34.24
N GLY A 330 10.42 10.57 33.01
CA GLY A 330 9.54 9.44 32.70
C GLY A 330 8.11 9.80 32.28
N PHE A 331 7.70 11.07 32.19
CA PHE A 331 6.37 11.45 31.77
C PHE A 331 6.02 10.90 30.37
N LEU A 332 6.89 11.12 29.39
CA LEU A 332 6.69 10.59 28.05
C LEU A 332 6.67 9.05 28.02
N ALA A 333 7.52 8.40 28.82
CA ALA A 333 7.54 6.95 28.90
C ALA A 333 6.19 6.40 29.39
N GLU A 334 5.57 7.04 30.38
CA GLU A 334 4.27 6.63 30.90
C GLU A 334 3.14 6.90 29.89
N VAL A 335 3.15 8.03 29.20
CA VAL A 335 2.21 8.32 28.11
C VAL A 335 2.28 7.25 27.05
N PHE A 336 3.49 6.94 26.53
CA PHE A 336 3.65 5.93 25.49
C PHE A 336 3.35 4.50 25.98
N ARG A 337 3.58 4.19 27.25
CA ARG A 337 3.16 2.91 27.84
C ARG A 337 1.65 2.74 27.75
N ILE A 338 0.88 3.77 28.17
CA ILE A 338 -0.59 3.75 28.10
C ILE A 338 -1.05 3.59 26.64
N LEU A 339 -0.50 4.38 25.71
CA LEU A 339 -0.85 4.27 24.30
C LEU A 339 -0.56 2.87 23.74
N ALA A 340 0.58 2.27 24.09
CA ALA A 340 0.97 0.94 23.65
C ALA A 340 0.04 -0.17 24.21
N GLU A 341 -0.36 -0.08 25.49
CA GLU A 341 -1.32 -1.01 26.09
C GLU A 341 -2.67 -1.02 25.38
N HIS A 342 -3.09 0.14 24.90
CA HIS A 342 -4.31 0.30 24.12
C HIS A 342 -4.10 0.10 22.60
N LYS A 343 -2.91 -0.34 22.16
CA LYS A 343 -2.53 -0.57 20.75
C LYS A 343 -2.74 0.66 19.85
N ILE A 344 -2.45 1.84 20.40
CA ILE A 344 -2.57 3.11 19.69
C ILE A 344 -1.21 3.48 19.08
N SER A 345 -1.17 3.65 17.76
CA SER A 345 -0.01 4.16 17.05
C SER A 345 -0.04 5.67 16.97
N VAL A 346 1.12 6.30 17.16
CA VAL A 346 1.33 7.74 17.06
C VAL A 346 2.12 8.04 15.80
N ASP A 347 1.69 9.05 15.04
CA ASP A 347 2.33 9.44 13.79
C ASP A 347 3.28 10.64 14.01
N LEU A 348 2.75 11.80 14.40
CA LEU A 348 3.56 12.97 14.69
C LEU A 348 3.51 13.28 16.20
N ILE A 349 4.60 13.86 16.70
CA ILE A 349 4.69 14.35 18.07
C ILE A 349 5.47 15.66 18.11
N THR A 350 4.98 16.59 18.90
CA THR A 350 5.69 17.81 19.26
C THR A 350 5.58 18.04 20.75
N THR A 351 6.63 18.53 21.39
CA THR A 351 6.69 18.71 22.84
C THR A 351 7.13 20.13 23.22
N SER A 352 6.59 20.59 24.31
CA SER A 352 7.08 21.77 25.04
C SER A 352 7.45 21.38 26.50
N GLU A 353 7.78 22.33 27.33
CA GLU A 353 8.12 22.06 28.75
C GLU A 353 6.94 21.50 29.58
N VAL A 354 5.71 21.80 29.17
CA VAL A 354 4.50 21.46 29.94
C VAL A 354 3.41 20.81 29.12
N SER A 355 3.64 20.56 27.83
CA SER A 355 2.66 19.94 26.95
C SER A 355 3.28 19.05 25.88
N VAL A 356 2.51 18.05 25.46
CA VAL A 356 2.82 17.16 24.34
C VAL A 356 1.60 17.16 23.42
N SER A 357 1.79 17.49 22.15
CA SER A 357 0.76 17.31 21.12
C SER A 357 1.18 16.20 20.18
N LEU A 358 0.28 15.29 19.92
CA LEU A 358 0.52 14.14 19.03
C LEU A 358 -0.67 13.91 18.11
N THR A 359 -0.41 13.27 16.96
CA THR A 359 -1.45 12.79 16.06
C THR A 359 -1.56 11.27 16.16
N LEU A 360 -2.79 10.78 16.03
CA LEU A 360 -3.07 9.36 16.03
C LEU A 360 -2.96 8.83 14.61
N ASP A 361 -2.30 7.67 14.46
CA ASP A 361 -2.22 6.98 13.18
C ASP A 361 -3.58 6.35 12.83
N GLN A 362 -3.92 6.32 11.55
CA GLN A 362 -5.15 5.67 11.09
C GLN A 362 -5.04 4.16 11.26
N THR A 363 -5.92 3.57 12.05
CA THR A 363 -6.08 2.12 12.09
C THR A 363 -6.84 1.64 10.86
N ASP A 364 -6.43 0.51 10.29
CA ASP A 364 -6.95 -0.06 9.03
C ASP A 364 -8.46 -0.42 9.03
N THR A 365 -9.16 -0.26 10.14
CA THR A 365 -10.49 -0.86 10.35
C THR A 365 -11.70 0.07 10.22
N GLY A 366 -11.50 1.38 9.96
CA GLY A 366 -12.64 2.30 9.82
C GLY A 366 -12.27 3.57 9.07
N GLY A 367 -13.09 3.98 8.11
CA GLY A 367 -12.88 5.20 7.30
C GLY A 367 -13.08 6.54 8.05
N GLY A 368 -13.11 6.54 9.41
CA GLY A 368 -13.26 7.72 10.25
C GLY A 368 -11.93 8.23 10.82
N ALA A 369 -11.99 9.40 11.49
CA ALA A 369 -10.85 9.91 12.26
C ALA A 369 -10.50 8.93 13.39
N PRO A 370 -9.21 8.66 13.63
CA PRO A 370 -8.79 7.81 14.74
C PRO A 370 -9.20 8.44 16.08
N THR A 371 -9.64 7.61 17.01
CA THR A 371 -10.11 8.05 18.32
C THR A 371 -9.37 7.33 19.44
N LEU A 372 -9.18 8.01 20.57
CA LEU A 372 -8.72 7.37 21.78
C LEU A 372 -9.87 6.57 22.42
N PRO A 373 -9.67 5.30 22.79
CA PRO A 373 -10.61 4.58 23.65
C PRO A 373 -10.83 5.31 24.99
N LEU A 374 -12.04 5.28 25.51
CA LEU A 374 -12.37 5.95 26.77
C LEU A 374 -11.44 5.54 27.91
N ALA A 375 -11.11 4.25 28.01
CA ALA A 375 -10.19 3.73 29.02
C ALA A 375 -8.77 4.33 28.91
N ALA A 376 -8.28 4.60 27.70
CA ALA A 376 -7.00 5.28 27.50
C ALA A 376 -7.08 6.74 27.94
N VAL A 377 -8.18 7.43 27.64
CA VAL A 377 -8.41 8.82 28.08
C VAL A 377 -8.47 8.91 29.60
N GLU A 378 -9.15 7.98 30.28
CA GLU A 378 -9.24 7.91 31.73
C GLU A 378 -7.86 7.69 32.37
N GLN A 379 -7.04 6.81 31.84
CA GLN A 379 -5.68 6.58 32.32
C GLN A 379 -4.78 7.82 32.12
N LEU A 380 -4.84 8.44 30.94
CA LEU A 380 -4.08 9.66 30.64
C LEU A 380 -4.51 10.83 31.55
N ASN A 381 -5.80 10.96 31.86
CA ASN A 381 -6.32 12.00 32.75
C ASN A 381 -5.82 11.88 34.20
N GLN A 382 -5.29 10.70 34.60
CA GLN A 382 -4.62 10.57 35.91
C GLN A 382 -3.23 11.24 35.93
N LEU A 383 -2.62 11.45 34.76
CA LEU A 383 -1.28 12.00 34.60
C LEU A 383 -1.31 13.47 34.18
N CYS A 384 -2.27 13.86 33.36
CA CYS A 384 -2.30 15.15 32.69
C CYS A 384 -3.72 15.50 32.23
N ARG A 385 -3.93 16.74 31.83
CA ARG A 385 -5.15 17.16 31.14
C ARG A 385 -5.06 16.68 29.67
N VAL A 386 -6.13 16.09 29.18
CA VAL A 386 -6.25 15.57 27.81
C VAL A 386 -7.25 16.41 27.01
N ASP A 387 -6.77 17.06 25.97
CA ASP A 387 -7.59 17.81 25.02
C ASP A 387 -7.53 17.09 23.67
N ILE A 388 -8.69 16.78 23.06
CA ILE A 388 -8.80 16.05 21.79
C ILE A 388 -9.45 16.96 20.76
N GLU A 389 -8.80 17.14 19.62
CA GLU A 389 -9.28 17.94 18.49
C GLU A 389 -9.37 17.08 17.24
N GLN A 390 -10.54 17.05 16.60
CA GLN A 390 -10.83 16.35 15.36
C GLN A 390 -11.15 17.34 14.23
N GLY A 391 -11.38 16.84 13.01
CA GLY A 391 -11.66 17.69 11.85
C GLY A 391 -10.41 18.41 11.33
N LEU A 392 -9.26 17.80 11.52
CA LEU A 392 -7.98 18.29 11.04
C LEU A 392 -7.50 17.50 9.82
N SER A 393 -6.63 18.13 9.06
CA SER A 393 -5.91 17.52 7.94
C SER A 393 -4.41 17.77 8.09
N LEU A 394 -3.64 16.74 7.81
CA LEU A 394 -2.18 16.82 7.76
C LEU A 394 -1.75 17.20 6.34
N VAL A 395 -1.00 18.29 6.26
CA VAL A 395 -0.31 18.72 5.03
C VAL A 395 1.17 18.43 5.21
N ALA A 396 1.77 17.72 4.25
CA ALA A 396 3.20 17.47 4.20
C ALA A 396 3.78 18.09 2.93
N LEU A 397 4.77 18.95 3.09
CA LEU A 397 5.63 19.44 2.02
C LEU A 397 6.85 18.54 1.95
N ILE A 398 7.06 17.91 0.81
CA ILE A 398 8.15 16.97 0.55
C ILE A 398 9.19 17.62 -0.37
N GLY A 399 10.47 17.41 -0.08
CA GLY A 399 11.55 17.95 -0.89
C GLY A 399 12.93 17.50 -0.41
N ASN A 400 13.95 18.29 -0.71
CA ASN A 400 15.33 17.95 -0.40
C ASN A 400 16.02 19.11 0.32
N HIS A 401 16.87 18.80 1.30
CA HIS A 401 17.67 19.78 2.01
C HIS A 401 16.89 20.97 2.62
N MET A 402 15.61 20.75 2.96
CA MET A 402 14.76 21.83 3.47
C MET A 402 15.26 22.38 4.80
N SER A 403 15.76 21.51 5.69
CA SER A 403 16.36 21.91 6.99
C SER A 403 17.63 22.74 6.83
N ASP A 404 18.38 22.54 5.77
CA ASP A 404 19.69 23.16 5.53
C ASP A 404 19.59 24.40 4.63
N SER A 405 18.44 24.60 3.98
CA SER A 405 18.23 25.70 3.04
C SER A 405 17.82 26.97 3.75
N LYS A 406 18.69 27.99 3.70
CA LYS A 406 18.41 29.31 4.28
C LYS A 406 17.23 29.97 3.60
N GLY A 407 16.28 30.49 4.38
CA GLY A 407 15.11 31.22 3.87
C GLY A 407 13.93 30.35 3.45
N SER A 408 14.07 29.04 3.39
CA SER A 408 12.96 28.11 3.05
C SER A 408 11.73 28.31 3.93
N ALA A 409 11.92 28.45 5.25
CA ALA A 409 10.85 28.70 6.19
C ALA A 409 10.07 29.99 5.90
N LYS A 410 10.75 31.08 5.47
CA LYS A 410 10.08 32.32 5.11
C LYS A 410 9.12 32.13 3.92
N HIS A 411 9.55 31.39 2.90
CA HIS A 411 8.71 31.11 1.73
C HIS A 411 7.51 30.26 2.10
N ILE A 412 7.72 29.21 2.90
CA ILE A 412 6.66 28.29 3.31
C ILE A 412 5.63 29.02 4.20
N PHE A 413 6.08 29.63 5.28
CA PHE A 413 5.16 30.29 6.23
C PHE A 413 4.56 31.58 5.69
N GLY A 414 5.26 32.30 4.79
CA GLY A 414 4.70 33.43 4.09
C GLY A 414 3.52 33.06 3.17
N ALA A 415 3.58 31.87 2.55
CA ALA A 415 2.47 31.33 1.77
C ALA A 415 1.26 30.93 2.64
N LEU A 416 1.47 30.70 3.92
CA LEU A 416 0.46 30.23 4.88
C LEU A 416 -0.09 31.33 5.80
N ASP A 417 0.25 32.59 5.56
CA ASP A 417 -0.09 33.74 6.41
C ASP A 417 -1.61 33.86 6.67
N ALA A 418 -2.44 33.46 5.71
CA ALA A 418 -3.89 33.49 5.82
C ALA A 418 -4.51 32.30 6.58
N TYR A 419 -3.71 31.31 7.02
CA TYR A 419 -4.22 30.06 7.57
C TYR A 419 -3.76 29.82 8.99
N ASN A 420 -4.63 29.20 9.79
CA ASN A 420 -4.31 28.85 11.18
C ASN A 420 -3.66 27.46 11.25
N LEU A 421 -2.37 27.40 11.58
CA LEU A 421 -1.61 26.15 11.75
C LEU A 421 -1.75 25.66 13.20
N ARG A 422 -2.10 24.37 13.36
CA ARG A 422 -2.36 23.77 14.68
C ARG A 422 -1.14 23.07 15.28
N LEU A 423 -0.41 22.32 14.47
CA LEU A 423 0.81 21.61 14.85
C LEU A 423 1.79 21.74 13.70
N ILE A 424 3.06 21.96 14.01
CA ILE A 424 4.12 22.02 13.01
C ILE A 424 5.22 21.02 13.44
N CYS A 425 5.62 20.13 12.53
CA CYS A 425 6.74 19.23 12.70
C CYS A 425 7.76 19.50 11.59
N TYR A 426 8.93 19.99 11.97
CA TYR A 426 10.00 20.37 11.08
C TYR A 426 11.36 20.01 11.69
N GLY A 427 12.27 19.46 10.86
CA GLY A 427 13.63 19.12 11.26
C GLY A 427 13.83 17.67 11.72
N ALA A 428 12.75 16.86 11.84
CA ALA A 428 12.87 15.43 12.13
C ALA A 428 13.35 14.65 10.89
N SER A 429 13.00 15.11 9.69
CA SER A 429 13.49 14.58 8.41
C SER A 429 14.05 15.73 7.57
N PRO A 430 15.14 15.51 6.80
CA PRO A 430 15.63 16.49 5.84
C PRO A 430 14.72 16.61 4.60
N HIS A 431 13.72 15.73 4.46
CA HIS A 431 12.89 15.61 3.27
C HIS A 431 11.44 16.09 3.47
N ASN A 432 11.03 16.45 4.69
CA ASN A 432 9.67 16.92 4.92
C ASN A 432 9.55 18.08 5.88
N LEU A 433 8.46 18.82 5.74
CA LEU A 433 7.86 19.70 6.74
C LEU A 433 6.37 19.39 6.77
N CYS A 434 5.85 19.09 7.96
CA CYS A 434 4.46 18.71 8.17
C CYS A 434 3.75 19.69 9.11
N PHE A 435 2.48 19.94 8.87
CA PHE A 435 1.65 20.72 9.75
C PHE A 435 0.17 20.32 9.65
N LEU A 436 -0.59 20.62 10.71
CA LEU A 436 -2.03 20.42 10.74
C LEU A 436 -2.76 21.71 10.45
N VAL A 437 -3.84 21.60 9.69
CA VAL A 437 -4.81 22.68 9.42
C VAL A 437 -6.23 22.15 9.63
N ASN A 438 -7.20 23.04 9.72
CA ASN A 438 -8.61 22.64 9.67
C ASN A 438 -8.90 21.93 8.35
N GLU A 439 -9.73 20.92 8.38
CA GLU A 439 -10.09 20.14 7.18
C GLU A 439 -10.74 21.02 6.10
N ALA A 440 -11.52 22.02 6.51
CA ALA A 440 -12.13 23.00 5.59
C ALA A 440 -11.10 23.79 4.77
N ASP A 441 -9.93 24.09 5.34
CA ASP A 441 -8.88 24.88 4.71
C ASP A 441 -7.89 24.04 3.88
N ALA A 442 -7.88 22.74 4.08
CA ALA A 442 -6.83 21.84 3.59
C ALA A 442 -6.58 21.93 2.09
N LYS A 443 -7.63 21.92 1.28
CA LYS A 443 -7.50 22.02 -0.19
C LYS A 443 -7.00 23.38 -0.65
N SER A 444 -7.46 24.46 0.01
CA SER A 444 -7.00 25.82 -0.27
C SER A 444 -5.52 25.98 0.06
N VAL A 445 -5.08 25.46 1.21
CA VAL A 445 -3.68 25.43 1.62
C VAL A 445 -2.81 24.70 0.60
N ILE A 446 -3.22 23.52 0.14
CA ILE A 446 -2.49 22.76 -0.89
C ILE A 446 -2.38 23.59 -2.19
N THR A 447 -3.48 24.19 -2.63
CA THR A 447 -3.49 24.98 -3.87
C THR A 447 -2.57 26.20 -3.77
N THR A 448 -2.62 26.93 -2.65
CA THR A 448 -1.76 28.10 -2.40
C THR A 448 -0.27 27.71 -2.33
N LEU A 449 0.07 26.67 -1.60
CA LEU A 449 1.45 26.20 -1.53
C LEU A 449 1.96 25.68 -2.88
N HIS A 450 1.12 24.96 -3.62
CA HIS A 450 1.48 24.46 -4.94
C HIS A 450 1.82 25.61 -5.87
N GLN A 451 0.95 26.63 -5.93
CA GLN A 451 1.14 27.80 -6.77
C GLN A 451 2.40 28.60 -6.40
N GLN A 452 2.71 28.74 -5.12
CA GLN A 452 3.84 29.58 -4.68
C GLN A 452 5.19 28.85 -4.64
N LEU A 453 5.20 27.52 -4.48
CA LEU A 453 6.43 26.75 -4.27
C LEU A 453 6.76 25.77 -5.39
N LEU A 454 5.79 25.36 -6.23
CA LEU A 454 5.96 24.29 -7.23
C LEU A 454 5.68 24.74 -8.68
N GLU A 455 5.14 25.93 -8.88
CA GLU A 455 4.99 26.57 -10.21
C GLU A 455 6.12 27.52 -10.52
#